data_f8dab8c9758f4996ee1cda84b3346adf
#
_entry.id   f8dab8c9758f4996ee1cda84b3346adf
#
_cell.length_a   1.000
_cell.length_b   1.000
_cell.length_c   1.000
_cell.angle_alpha   90.00
_cell.angle_beta   90.00
_cell.angle_gamma   90.00
#
_symmetry.space_group_name_H-M   'P 1'
#
loop_
_entity.id
_entity.type
_entity.pdbx_description
1 polymer ?
#
loop_
_entity_poly.entity_id
_entity_poly.type
_entity_poly.pdbx_seq_one_letter_code
_entity_poly.pdbx_strand_id
1 'polypeptide(L)'
;MNRKFNKLTLLLPIAVSSALVGCSQSTSTSPTTATPSQTSLDAFSLQCQSIEQPSASNAEVTGISLVGRSIADAPFDTSAAEIVSYDSCTDKLYVVNAQAQKVDVLSMNSASEPTSKGSIELQSAAAASGIDIGAANSVLIHQGLVAVAIENADKQKNGIIALYRSDTLELITTYTAGALPDMVSFSKDGRYIASANEGEPNADYSIDPEGSAPPCRAGRQGSTLCAECNRCSRF
;
A
#
# COMPACT_ATOMS: atom_id res chain seq x y z
N MET A 1 52.70 -42.02 26.14
CA MET A 1 52.16 -43.34 26.48
C MET A 1 51.31 -43.84 25.30
N ASN A 2 51.83 -44.88 24.65
CA ASN A 2 51.26 -45.51 23.45
C ASN A 2 49.97 -46.28 23.75
N ARG A 3 49.08 -46.36 22.77
CA ARG A 3 48.28 -47.52 22.36
C ARG A 3 47.44 -47.15 21.16
N LYS A 4 47.82 -47.54 20.00
CA LYS A 4 47.70 -48.74 19.17
C LYS A 4 46.31 -48.99 18.57
N PHE A 5 46.33 -48.94 17.26
CA PHE A 5 45.42 -49.40 16.20
C PHE A 5 44.57 -50.60 16.51
N ASN A 6 43.34 -50.66 15.94
CA ASN A 6 42.85 -51.87 15.33
C ASN A 6 42.00 -51.59 14.12
N LYS A 7 42.46 -52.01 12.95
CA LYS A 7 41.73 -52.17 11.70
C LYS A 7 40.88 -53.43 11.79
N LEU A 8 39.61 -53.33 11.40
CA LEU A 8 38.84 -54.52 11.05
C LEU A 8 38.24 -54.31 9.66
N THR A 9 38.79 -55.07 8.74
CA THR A 9 38.35 -55.22 7.34
C THR A 9 37.28 -56.30 7.33
N LEU A 10 36.12 -56.06 6.74
CA LEU A 10 35.21 -57.11 6.37
C LEU A 10 34.66 -56.88 4.97
N LEU A 11 34.73 -57.93 4.19
CA LEU A 11 34.51 -58.07 2.75
C LEU A 11 32.99 -58.05 2.36
N LEU A 12 32.77 -57.67 1.12
CA LEU A 12 31.52 -57.70 0.35
C LEU A 12 30.83 -59.08 0.29
N PRO A 13 29.49 -59.06 -0.10
CA PRO A 13 29.21 -59.42 -1.48
C PRO A 13 28.25 -58.48 -2.23
N ILE A 14 28.49 -58.41 -3.52
CA ILE A 14 27.76 -57.77 -4.57
C ILE A 14 26.45 -58.53 -4.82
N ALA A 15 25.32 -57.86 -4.78
CA ALA A 15 24.09 -58.30 -5.43
C ALA A 15 23.60 -57.27 -6.39
N VAL A 16 23.66 -57.61 -7.67
CA VAL A 16 23.09 -56.86 -8.81
C VAL A 16 21.59 -57.16 -8.82
N SER A 17 20.76 -56.13 -8.77
CA SER A 17 19.35 -56.23 -9.10
C SER A 17 18.91 -55.00 -9.86
N SER A 18 18.26 -55.25 -10.92
CA SER A 18 17.88 -54.43 -12.07
C SER A 18 16.99 -53.26 -11.75
N ALA A 19 17.21 -52.18 -12.51
CA ALA A 19 16.49 -50.93 -12.52
C ALA A 19 15.02 -51.06 -12.90
N LEU A 20 14.18 -50.36 -12.17
CA LEU A 20 12.94 -49.79 -12.68
C LEU A 20 13.01 -48.27 -12.48
N VAL A 21 13.07 -47.55 -13.59
CA VAL A 21 13.02 -46.11 -13.65
C VAL A 21 11.59 -45.67 -13.34
N GLY A 22 11.36 -45.26 -12.10
CA GLY A 22 10.15 -44.54 -11.71
C GLY A 22 10.46 -43.04 -11.65
N CYS A 23 9.91 -42.26 -12.57
CA CYS A 23 9.90 -40.81 -12.46
C CYS A 23 9.12 -40.40 -11.20
N SER A 24 9.81 -40.10 -10.11
CA SER A 24 9.24 -39.37 -8.99
C SER A 24 9.15 -37.92 -9.35
N GLN A 25 7.92 -37.42 -9.59
CA GLN A 25 7.64 -36.02 -9.59
C GLN A 25 7.88 -35.47 -8.17
N SER A 26 8.93 -34.69 -8.02
CA SER A 26 9.15 -33.86 -6.84
C SER A 26 8.08 -32.77 -6.81
N THR A 27 7.07 -32.95 -5.99
CA THR A 27 6.17 -31.84 -5.62
C THR A 27 6.95 -30.90 -4.71
N SER A 28 7.52 -29.85 -5.30
CA SER A 28 8.00 -28.70 -4.57
C SER A 28 6.78 -27.94 -4.07
N THR A 29 6.42 -28.09 -2.81
CA THR A 29 5.50 -27.21 -2.12
C THR A 29 6.21 -25.89 -1.87
N SER A 30 6.09 -24.96 -2.81
CA SER A 30 6.36 -23.55 -2.55
C SER A 30 5.32 -23.02 -1.56
N PRO A 31 5.70 -22.17 -0.59
CA PRO A 31 4.73 -21.54 0.27
C PRO A 31 3.81 -20.67 -0.60
N THR A 32 2.54 -21.05 -0.65
CA THR A 32 1.49 -20.26 -1.31
C THR A 32 1.31 -18.99 -0.48
N THR A 33 1.91 -17.91 -0.92
CA THR A 33 1.53 -16.57 -0.48
C THR A 33 0.09 -16.38 -0.94
N ALA A 34 -0.85 -16.32 -0.02
CA ALA A 34 -2.26 -16.13 -0.33
C ALA A 34 -2.43 -14.76 -0.99
N THR A 35 -2.54 -14.74 -2.30
CA THR A 35 -2.97 -13.56 -3.05
C THR A 35 -4.43 -13.29 -2.66
N PRO A 36 -4.80 -12.08 -2.20
CA PRO A 36 -6.19 -11.75 -1.90
C PRO A 36 -7.05 -12.03 -3.11
N SER A 37 -8.15 -12.73 -2.88
CA SER A 37 -9.03 -13.19 -3.96
C SER A 37 -9.57 -11.99 -4.74
N GLN A 38 -9.28 -11.89 -6.01
CA GLN A 38 -9.79 -10.82 -6.90
C GLN A 38 -11.31 -10.70 -6.85
N THR A 39 -12.01 -11.81 -6.64
CA THR A 39 -13.46 -11.86 -6.49
C THR A 39 -13.97 -10.98 -5.35
N SER A 40 -13.20 -10.81 -4.27
CA SER A 40 -13.60 -9.98 -3.13
C SER A 40 -13.50 -8.48 -3.42
N LEU A 41 -12.51 -8.06 -4.20
CA LEU A 41 -12.34 -6.66 -4.60
C LEU A 41 -13.40 -6.24 -5.62
N ASP A 42 -13.73 -7.12 -6.58
CA ASP A 42 -14.78 -6.87 -7.56
C ASP A 42 -16.15 -6.76 -6.91
N ALA A 43 -16.46 -7.63 -5.94
CA ALA A 43 -17.72 -7.58 -5.20
C ALA A 43 -17.85 -6.29 -4.38
N PHE A 44 -16.78 -5.84 -3.73
CA PHE A 44 -16.77 -4.60 -2.97
C PHE A 44 -16.93 -3.37 -3.88
N SER A 45 -16.21 -3.32 -4.98
CA SER A 45 -16.30 -2.26 -5.98
C SER A 45 -17.71 -2.13 -6.59
N LEU A 46 -18.37 -3.26 -6.88
CA LEU A 46 -19.74 -3.28 -7.36
C LEU A 46 -20.75 -2.76 -6.33
N GLN A 47 -20.57 -3.10 -5.06
CA GLN A 47 -21.41 -2.62 -3.97
C GLN A 47 -21.29 -1.09 -3.82
N CYS A 48 -20.08 -0.55 -3.99
CA CYS A 48 -19.83 0.88 -3.93
C CYS A 48 -20.46 1.65 -5.10
N GLN A 49 -20.52 1.06 -6.28
CA GLN A 49 -21.13 1.67 -7.47
C GLN A 49 -22.65 1.83 -7.38
N SER A 50 -23.30 1.09 -6.50
CA SER A 50 -24.75 1.15 -6.31
C SER A 50 -25.24 2.32 -5.46
N ILE A 51 -24.33 3.08 -4.85
CA ILE A 51 -24.67 4.28 -4.08
C ILE A 51 -24.87 5.46 -5.03
N GLU A 52 -26.09 6.00 -5.06
CA GLU A 52 -26.38 7.21 -5.80
C GLU A 52 -25.52 8.37 -5.29
N GLN A 53 -24.69 8.91 -6.17
CA GLN A 53 -23.94 10.12 -5.89
C GLN A 53 -24.85 11.33 -6.09
N PRO A 54 -24.92 12.28 -5.16
CA PRO A 54 -25.71 13.49 -5.36
C PRO A 54 -25.16 14.23 -6.59
N SER A 55 -26.08 14.56 -7.52
CA SER A 55 -25.76 15.36 -8.68
C SER A 55 -25.63 16.85 -8.28
N ALA A 56 -24.45 17.40 -8.39
CA ALA A 56 -24.20 18.82 -8.12
C ALA A 56 -24.54 19.76 -9.29
N SER A 57 -25.04 19.22 -10.40
CA SER A 57 -25.19 19.97 -11.65
C SER A 57 -26.13 21.17 -11.59
N ASN A 58 -27.04 21.23 -10.60
CA ASN A 58 -28.00 22.32 -10.41
C ASN A 58 -28.12 22.75 -8.93
N ALA A 59 -27.14 22.39 -8.08
CA ALA A 59 -27.16 22.81 -6.69
C ALA A 59 -26.75 24.26 -6.55
N GLU A 60 -27.64 25.10 -6.01
CA GLU A 60 -27.30 26.42 -5.58
C GLU A 60 -26.64 26.34 -4.20
N VAL A 61 -25.37 26.74 -4.10
CA VAL A 61 -24.67 26.83 -2.82
C VAL A 61 -25.00 28.19 -2.19
N THR A 62 -25.88 28.17 -1.18
CA THR A 62 -26.33 29.39 -0.48
C THR A 62 -25.48 29.73 0.74
N GLY A 63 -24.59 28.83 1.17
CA GLY A 63 -23.68 29.06 2.30
C GLY A 63 -22.95 27.80 2.75
N ILE A 64 -22.04 27.99 3.71
CA ILE A 64 -21.27 26.92 4.37
C ILE A 64 -21.41 27.09 5.87
N SER A 65 -21.71 26.01 6.59
CA SER A 65 -21.73 26.00 8.04
C SER A 65 -20.90 24.86 8.59
N LEU A 66 -20.21 25.08 9.71
CA LEU A 66 -19.50 24.03 10.43
C LEU A 66 -20.53 23.11 11.10
N VAL A 67 -20.53 21.82 10.72
CA VAL A 67 -21.46 20.82 11.28
C VAL A 67 -20.83 19.94 12.35
N GLY A 68 -19.50 19.86 12.42
CA GLY A 68 -18.80 19.06 13.42
C GLY A 68 -17.28 19.25 13.38
N ARG A 69 -16.61 18.67 14.38
CA ARG A 69 -15.15 18.72 14.52
C ARG A 69 -14.66 17.40 15.11
N SER A 70 -13.56 16.90 14.57
CA SER A 70 -12.71 15.91 15.22
C SER A 70 -11.34 16.52 15.51
N ILE A 71 -10.74 16.19 16.64
CA ILE A 71 -9.42 16.70 17.03
C ILE A 71 -8.50 15.49 17.15
N ALA A 72 -7.38 15.51 16.41
CA ALA A 72 -6.33 14.53 16.57
C ALA A 72 -5.58 14.80 17.90
N ASP A 73 -5.31 13.73 18.64
CA ASP A 73 -4.44 13.82 19.81
C ASP A 73 -2.98 13.79 19.32
N ALA A 74 -2.33 14.96 19.41
CA ALA A 74 -0.96 15.12 18.93
C ALA A 74 -0.19 16.12 19.81
N PRO A 75 1.14 15.95 19.96
CA PRO A 75 1.98 16.92 20.64
C PRO A 75 1.89 18.31 20.02
N PHE A 76 2.25 19.31 20.81
CA PHE A 76 2.36 20.68 20.29
C PHE A 76 3.42 20.78 19.18
N ASP A 77 3.15 21.61 18.18
CA ASP A 77 4.04 21.84 17.03
C ASP A 77 4.31 20.58 16.18
N THR A 78 3.27 19.76 15.98
CA THR A 78 3.32 18.57 15.13
C THR A 78 2.18 18.55 14.13
N SER A 79 2.43 17.96 12.95
CA SER A 79 1.45 17.82 11.90
C SER A 79 0.61 16.56 12.11
N ALA A 80 -0.64 16.73 12.51
CA ALA A 80 -1.54 15.65 12.90
C ALA A 80 -2.77 15.47 12.00
N ALA A 81 -3.07 16.44 11.13
CA ALA A 81 -4.19 16.37 10.19
C ALA A 81 -3.86 17.27 8.98
N GLU A 82 -3.44 16.68 7.88
CA GLU A 82 -3.00 17.43 6.70
C GLU A 82 -3.95 17.26 5.52
N ILE A 83 -4.12 16.04 5.04
CA ILE A 83 -4.95 15.70 3.89
C ILE A 83 -6.14 14.88 4.36
N VAL A 84 -7.32 15.20 3.83
CA VAL A 84 -8.54 14.46 4.07
C VAL A 84 -9.17 14.01 2.76
N SER A 85 -9.68 12.78 2.75
CA SER A 85 -10.48 12.25 1.67
C SER A 85 -11.75 11.60 2.20
N TYR A 86 -12.86 11.80 1.49
CA TYR A 86 -14.16 11.25 1.87
C TYR A 86 -14.49 10.03 1.02
N ASP A 87 -14.90 8.95 1.68
CA ASP A 87 -15.42 7.74 1.05
C ASP A 87 -16.94 7.73 1.09
N SER A 88 -17.54 8.06 -0.04
CA SER A 88 -19.01 8.02 -0.18
C SER A 88 -19.61 6.61 -0.13
N CYS A 89 -18.80 5.56 -0.26
CA CYS A 89 -19.26 4.17 -0.17
C CYS A 89 -19.51 3.74 1.27
N THR A 90 -18.66 4.16 2.18
CA THR A 90 -18.71 3.74 3.59
C THR A 90 -19.04 4.87 4.54
N ASP A 91 -19.28 6.09 4.01
CA ASP A 91 -19.53 7.31 4.77
C ASP A 91 -18.45 7.60 5.83
N LYS A 92 -17.19 7.55 5.37
CA LYS A 92 -16.01 7.76 6.20
C LYS A 92 -15.11 8.85 5.66
N LEU A 93 -14.42 9.51 6.58
CA LEU A 93 -13.27 10.36 6.28
C LEU A 93 -11.99 9.59 6.57
N TYR A 94 -11.01 9.77 5.71
CA TYR A 94 -9.65 9.29 5.88
C TYR A 94 -8.75 10.51 5.99
N VAL A 95 -8.04 10.62 7.11
CA VAL A 95 -7.23 11.80 7.45
C VAL A 95 -5.79 11.38 7.67
N VAL A 96 -4.89 11.94 6.88
CA VAL A 96 -3.45 11.72 7.07
C VAL A 96 -3.02 12.32 8.40
N ASN A 97 -2.42 11.49 9.24
CA ASN A 97 -1.74 11.86 10.47
C ASN A 97 -0.24 11.58 10.29
N ALA A 98 0.46 12.56 9.71
CA ALA A 98 1.87 12.42 9.35
C ALA A 98 2.75 12.16 10.57
N GLN A 99 2.50 12.87 11.67
CA GLN A 99 3.24 12.72 12.92
C GLN A 99 3.16 11.31 13.51
N ALA A 100 1.98 10.68 13.45
CA ALA A 100 1.77 9.34 14.00
C ALA A 100 2.01 8.23 12.97
N GLN A 101 2.42 8.55 11.74
CA GLN A 101 2.63 7.60 10.63
C GLN A 101 1.43 6.68 10.41
N LYS A 102 0.23 7.26 10.34
CA LYS A 102 -1.02 6.54 10.13
C LYS A 102 -2.02 7.38 9.35
N VAL A 103 -3.11 6.74 8.92
CA VAL A 103 -4.30 7.42 8.42
C VAL A 103 -5.43 7.16 9.40
N ASP A 104 -5.93 8.21 10.04
CA ASP A 104 -7.09 8.15 10.92
C ASP A 104 -8.37 7.95 10.10
N VAL A 105 -9.26 7.06 10.56
CA VAL A 105 -10.53 6.75 9.90
C VAL A 105 -11.66 7.21 10.81
N LEU A 106 -12.51 8.11 10.28
CA LEU A 106 -13.62 8.70 11.00
C LEU A 106 -14.94 8.38 10.30
N SER A 107 -15.98 8.07 11.04
CA SER A 107 -17.34 7.92 10.51
C SER A 107 -18.07 9.25 10.47
N MET A 108 -18.84 9.47 9.40
CA MET A 108 -19.73 10.62 9.25
C MET A 108 -21.20 10.30 9.58
N ASN A 109 -21.51 9.11 10.10
CA ASN A 109 -22.88 8.62 10.37
C ASN A 109 -23.69 9.47 11.35
N SER A 110 -23.06 10.35 12.12
CA SER A 110 -23.78 11.38 12.88
C SER A 110 -23.35 12.75 12.35
N ALA A 111 -24.32 13.50 11.86
CA ALA A 111 -24.11 14.77 11.17
C ALA A 111 -23.40 15.87 12.00
N SER A 112 -23.21 15.64 13.30
CA SER A 112 -22.67 16.67 14.20
C SER A 112 -21.21 16.47 14.61
N GLU A 113 -20.69 15.22 14.64
CA GLU A 113 -19.29 14.99 15.02
C GLU A 113 -18.72 13.74 14.33
N PRO A 114 -17.62 13.86 13.58
CA PRO A 114 -16.90 12.70 13.07
C PRO A 114 -16.37 11.85 14.24
N THR A 115 -16.69 10.56 14.25
CA THR A 115 -16.27 9.64 15.31
C THR A 115 -15.19 8.68 14.83
N SER A 116 -14.16 8.45 15.63
CA SER A 116 -13.08 7.53 15.29
C SER A 116 -13.60 6.10 15.06
N LYS A 117 -13.13 5.46 13.99
CA LYS A 117 -13.40 4.06 13.62
C LYS A 117 -12.12 3.23 13.52
N GLY A 118 -11.00 3.77 13.96
CA GLY A 118 -9.70 3.15 13.89
C GLY A 118 -8.73 3.92 13.00
N SER A 119 -7.67 3.26 12.59
CA SER A 119 -6.62 3.82 11.75
C SER A 119 -6.01 2.76 10.83
N ILE A 120 -5.38 3.21 9.76
CA ILE A 120 -4.48 2.43 8.94
C ILE A 120 -3.07 2.70 9.43
N GLU A 121 -2.45 1.68 10.04
CA GLU A 121 -1.05 1.75 10.47
C GLU A 121 -0.14 1.46 9.27
N LEU A 122 0.79 2.37 8.99
CA LEU A 122 1.59 2.32 7.75
C LEU A 122 2.76 1.33 7.82
N GLN A 123 3.09 0.82 9.02
CA GLN A 123 4.18 -0.14 9.23
C GLN A 123 4.00 -1.43 8.43
N SER A 124 2.76 -1.86 8.18
CA SER A 124 2.49 -3.02 7.34
C SER A 124 2.92 -2.82 5.89
N ALA A 125 2.70 -1.60 5.35
CA ALA A 125 3.13 -1.24 4.00
C ALA A 125 4.66 -1.11 3.91
N ALA A 126 5.31 -0.55 4.95
CA ALA A 126 6.75 -0.49 5.06
C ALA A 126 7.38 -1.89 5.02
N ALA A 127 6.89 -2.80 5.87
CA ALA A 127 7.36 -4.18 5.92
C ALA A 127 7.17 -4.91 4.59
N ALA A 128 6.04 -4.70 3.89
CA ALA A 128 5.75 -5.32 2.61
C ALA A 128 6.65 -4.82 1.47
N SER A 129 7.11 -3.57 1.54
CA SER A 129 7.94 -2.93 0.51
C SER A 129 9.44 -2.90 0.85
N GLY A 130 9.81 -3.18 2.10
CA GLY A 130 11.20 -3.19 2.54
C GLY A 130 11.84 -1.80 2.64
N ILE A 131 11.04 -0.76 2.87
CA ILE A 131 11.53 0.61 3.09
C ILE A 131 11.39 1.02 4.56
N ASP A 132 12.23 1.95 4.99
CA ASP A 132 12.01 2.70 6.22
C ASP A 132 11.02 3.83 5.91
N ILE A 133 9.87 3.85 6.59
CA ILE A 133 8.84 4.85 6.31
C ILE A 133 9.12 6.18 6.99
N GLY A 134 8.89 7.26 6.24
CA GLY A 134 8.72 8.61 6.74
C GLY A 134 7.24 8.93 7.05
N ALA A 135 6.77 10.07 6.62
CA ALA A 135 5.39 10.49 6.74
C ALA A 135 4.50 9.89 5.63
N ALA A 136 3.19 9.84 5.89
CA ALA A 136 2.20 9.83 4.83
C ALA A 136 1.91 11.28 4.43
N ASN A 137 1.92 11.57 3.14
CA ASN A 137 1.73 12.92 2.61
C ASN A 137 0.37 13.09 1.92
N SER A 138 -0.24 12.00 1.45
CA SER A 138 -1.53 12.06 0.75
C SER A 138 -2.36 10.81 0.95
N VAL A 139 -3.68 10.97 0.94
CA VAL A 139 -4.66 9.88 0.90
C VAL A 139 -5.77 10.19 -0.07
N LEU A 140 -6.16 9.21 -0.86
CA LEU A 140 -7.32 9.32 -1.75
C LEU A 140 -8.10 8.03 -1.81
N ILE A 141 -9.42 8.15 -1.89
CA ILE A 141 -10.34 7.01 -2.00
C ILE A 141 -10.98 6.97 -3.38
N HIS A 142 -11.06 5.78 -3.94
CA HIS A 142 -11.80 5.52 -5.16
C HIS A 142 -12.45 4.14 -5.13
N GLN A 143 -13.78 4.11 -5.15
CA GLN A 143 -14.58 2.86 -5.26
C GLN A 143 -14.10 1.74 -4.32
N GLY A 144 -13.92 2.05 -3.04
CA GLY A 144 -13.53 1.08 -2.03
C GLY A 144 -12.03 0.83 -1.90
N LEU A 145 -11.21 1.51 -2.68
CA LEU A 145 -9.76 1.50 -2.57
C LEU A 145 -9.27 2.76 -1.89
N VAL A 146 -8.34 2.60 -0.95
CA VAL A 146 -7.64 3.71 -0.28
C VAL A 146 -6.20 3.69 -0.74
N ALA A 147 -5.77 4.72 -1.45
CA ALA A 147 -4.38 4.92 -1.83
C ALA A 147 -3.71 5.92 -0.88
N VAL A 148 -2.53 5.59 -0.39
CA VAL A 148 -1.75 6.43 0.52
C VAL A 148 -0.36 6.64 -0.08
N ALA A 149 0.05 7.89 -0.26
CA ALA A 149 1.42 8.26 -0.61
C ALA A 149 2.26 8.31 0.67
N ILE A 150 3.35 7.56 0.70
CA ILE A 150 4.20 7.40 1.88
C ILE A 150 5.65 7.65 1.46
N GLU A 151 6.27 8.64 2.05
CA GLU A 151 7.68 8.94 1.82
C GLU A 151 8.60 7.91 2.48
N ASN A 152 9.83 7.81 1.99
CA ASN A 152 10.90 7.13 2.70
C ASN A 152 11.41 8.04 3.84
N ALA A 153 11.87 7.46 4.95
CA ALA A 153 12.50 8.21 6.04
C ALA A 153 13.71 9.01 5.55
N ASP A 154 14.42 8.50 4.53
CA ASP A 154 15.39 9.25 3.74
C ASP A 154 14.66 9.83 2.52
N LYS A 155 14.30 11.10 2.56
CA LYS A 155 13.50 11.80 1.56
C LYS A 155 14.08 11.77 0.14
N GLN A 156 15.38 11.53 0.01
CA GLN A 156 16.05 11.41 -1.28
C GLN A 156 15.91 10.01 -1.88
N LYS A 157 15.36 9.05 -1.13
CA LYS A 157 15.06 7.70 -1.63
C LYS A 157 13.60 7.58 -2.08
N ASN A 158 13.36 6.58 -2.90
CA ASN A 158 12.03 6.26 -3.33
C ASN A 158 11.10 5.95 -2.15
N GLY A 159 9.93 6.58 -2.15
CA GLY A 159 8.79 6.22 -1.32
C GLY A 159 7.91 5.17 -2.00
N ILE A 160 6.69 5.02 -1.50
CA ILE A 160 5.71 4.06 -2.00
C ILE A 160 4.30 4.66 -2.09
N ILE A 161 3.48 4.05 -2.92
CA ILE A 161 2.02 4.15 -2.83
C ILE A 161 1.52 2.84 -2.24
N ALA A 162 0.85 2.91 -1.09
CA ALA A 162 0.20 1.77 -0.47
C ALA A 162 -1.29 1.76 -0.77
N LEU A 163 -1.83 0.59 -1.13
CA LEU A 163 -3.23 0.40 -1.47
C LEU A 163 -3.92 -0.48 -0.44
N TYR A 164 -5.00 0.02 0.11
CA TYR A 164 -5.80 -0.66 1.14
C TYR A 164 -7.26 -0.81 0.71
N ARG A 165 -7.99 -1.69 1.35
CA ARG A 165 -9.45 -1.78 1.27
C ARG A 165 -10.08 -0.73 2.19
N SER A 166 -11.16 -0.07 1.76
CA SER A 166 -11.85 0.90 2.63
C SER A 166 -12.81 0.24 3.63
N ASP A 167 -13.24 -1.00 3.38
CA ASP A 167 -14.14 -1.73 4.27
C ASP A 167 -13.41 -2.40 5.45
N THR A 168 -12.28 -3.07 5.19
CA THR A 168 -11.51 -3.83 6.19
C THR A 168 -10.24 -3.12 6.67
N LEU A 169 -9.79 -2.08 5.95
CA LEU A 169 -8.53 -1.36 6.16
C LEU A 169 -7.28 -2.23 5.94
N GLU A 170 -7.44 -3.40 5.32
CA GLU A 170 -6.34 -4.33 5.04
C GLU A 170 -5.50 -3.86 3.85
N LEU A 171 -4.19 -4.02 3.97
CA LEU A 171 -3.25 -3.76 2.88
C LEU A 171 -3.48 -4.75 1.73
N ILE A 172 -3.65 -4.23 0.52
CA ILE A 172 -3.75 -5.01 -0.71
C ILE A 172 -2.37 -5.21 -1.33
N THR A 173 -1.66 -4.10 -1.55
CA THR A 173 -0.35 -4.08 -2.21
C THR A 173 0.35 -2.74 -2.02
N THR A 174 1.63 -2.69 -2.37
CA THR A 174 2.42 -1.47 -2.44
C THR A 174 3.05 -1.32 -3.83
N TYR A 175 3.27 -0.07 -4.26
CA TYR A 175 3.97 0.28 -5.49
C TYR A 175 5.10 1.24 -5.17
N THR A 176 6.26 1.04 -5.79
CA THR A 176 7.37 1.99 -5.66
C THR A 176 7.00 3.30 -6.35
N ALA A 177 7.09 4.40 -5.63
CA ALA A 177 6.98 5.76 -6.12
C ALA A 177 8.38 6.36 -6.38
N GLY A 178 8.44 7.64 -6.79
CA GLY A 178 9.70 8.38 -6.78
C GLY A 178 10.07 8.88 -5.38
N ALA A 179 11.10 9.73 -5.30
CA ALA A 179 11.50 10.37 -4.06
C ALA A 179 10.44 11.40 -3.63
N LEU A 180 10.11 11.39 -2.36
CA LEU A 180 9.14 12.29 -1.73
C LEU A 180 7.78 12.31 -2.49
N PRO A 181 7.01 11.20 -2.49
CA PRO A 181 5.67 11.21 -3.05
C PRO A 181 4.76 12.07 -2.17
N ASP A 182 4.29 13.19 -2.74
CA ASP A 182 3.49 14.19 -2.03
C ASP A 182 2.00 14.07 -2.32
N MET A 183 1.62 13.68 -3.51
CA MET A 183 0.22 13.55 -3.89
C MET A 183 -0.06 12.23 -4.59
N VAL A 184 -1.25 11.66 -4.35
CA VAL A 184 -1.77 10.51 -5.08
C VAL A 184 -3.11 10.83 -5.72
N SER A 185 -3.34 10.31 -6.93
CA SER A 185 -4.59 10.48 -7.65
C SER A 185 -5.00 9.20 -8.38
N PHE A 186 -6.31 8.95 -8.45
CA PHE A 186 -6.88 7.91 -9.33
C PHE A 186 -7.34 8.51 -10.65
N SER A 187 -7.20 7.75 -11.73
CA SER A 187 -7.95 8.04 -12.94
C SER A 187 -9.45 7.89 -12.67
N LYS A 188 -10.28 8.63 -13.42
CA LYS A 188 -11.75 8.62 -13.24
C LYS A 188 -12.36 7.22 -13.30
N ASP A 189 -11.77 6.31 -14.07
CA ASP A 189 -12.20 4.92 -14.22
C ASP A 189 -11.51 3.95 -13.25
N GLY A 190 -10.68 4.45 -12.32
CA GLY A 190 -9.96 3.68 -11.31
C GLY A 190 -8.86 2.76 -11.85
N ARG A 191 -8.57 2.79 -13.17
CA ARG A 191 -7.57 1.90 -13.76
C ARG A 191 -6.13 2.30 -13.50
N TYR A 192 -5.90 3.56 -13.19
CA TYR A 192 -4.56 4.10 -12.96
C TYR A 192 -4.53 4.84 -11.63
N ILE A 193 -3.38 4.76 -10.98
CA ILE A 193 -2.98 5.57 -9.85
C ILE A 193 -1.74 6.33 -10.29
N ALA A 194 -1.69 7.62 -10.04
CA ALA A 194 -0.53 8.46 -10.26
C ALA A 194 -0.09 9.09 -8.95
N SER A 195 1.21 9.26 -8.75
CA SER A 195 1.75 10.09 -7.69
C SER A 195 2.51 11.26 -8.28
N ALA A 196 2.47 12.40 -7.60
CA ALA A 196 3.43 13.46 -7.80
C ALA A 196 4.55 13.27 -6.77
N ASN A 197 5.77 13.13 -7.25
CA ASN A 197 6.95 12.96 -6.40
C ASN A 197 7.79 14.22 -6.55
N GLU A 198 8.04 14.92 -5.45
CA GLU A 198 8.70 16.22 -5.49
C GLU A 198 10.19 16.12 -5.82
N GLY A 199 10.87 15.11 -5.27
CA GLY A 199 12.29 14.92 -5.51
C GLY A 199 13.14 16.02 -4.89
N GLU A 200 12.88 16.38 -3.64
CA GLU A 200 13.63 17.44 -2.95
C GLU A 200 15.12 17.10 -2.76
N PRO A 201 16.03 18.06 -2.98
CA PRO A 201 17.43 17.87 -2.66
C PRO A 201 17.67 17.75 -1.15
N ASN A 202 18.77 17.10 -0.77
CA ASN A 202 19.23 17.14 0.61
C ASN A 202 19.80 18.53 0.98
N ALA A 203 20.05 18.76 2.27
CA ALA A 203 20.41 20.08 2.80
C ALA A 203 21.68 20.71 2.20
N ASP A 204 22.62 19.90 1.73
CA ASP A 204 23.87 20.36 1.11
C ASP A 204 23.87 20.28 -0.43
N TYR A 205 22.73 19.91 -1.03
CA TYR A 205 22.55 19.74 -2.48
C TYR A 205 23.50 18.71 -3.12
N SER A 206 24.04 17.78 -2.35
CA SER A 206 24.88 16.70 -2.88
C SER A 206 24.07 15.56 -3.49
N ILE A 207 22.81 15.43 -3.10
CA ILE A 207 21.82 14.49 -3.65
C ILE A 207 20.57 15.29 -4.02
N ASP A 208 20.17 15.21 -5.28
CA ASP A 208 19.03 15.94 -5.85
C ASP A 208 18.23 14.98 -6.74
N PRO A 209 17.25 14.24 -6.17
CA PRO A 209 16.42 13.34 -6.95
C PRO A 209 15.53 14.09 -7.92
N GLU A 210 15.27 13.51 -9.08
CA GLU A 210 14.35 14.10 -10.06
C GLU A 210 12.90 14.08 -9.53
N GLY A 211 12.18 15.19 -9.66
CA GLY A 211 10.73 15.25 -9.56
C GLY A 211 10.10 14.37 -10.66
N SER A 212 9.04 13.65 -10.36
CA SER A 212 8.44 12.71 -11.30
C SER A 212 6.94 12.49 -11.06
N ALA A 213 6.24 12.04 -12.09
CA ALA A 213 4.82 11.69 -11.98
C ALA A 213 4.53 10.37 -12.71
N PRO A 214 4.92 9.22 -12.14
CA PRO A 214 4.66 7.93 -12.74
C PRO A 214 3.19 7.52 -12.58
N PRO A 215 2.47 7.17 -13.65
CA PRO A 215 1.20 6.48 -13.55
C PRO A 215 1.45 4.99 -13.32
N CYS A 216 0.85 4.43 -12.27
CA CYS A 216 0.79 3.01 -12.02
C CYS A 216 -0.57 2.47 -12.44
N ARG A 217 -0.61 1.33 -13.12
CA ARG A 217 -1.87 0.69 -13.46
C ARG A 217 -2.43 0.00 -12.23
N ALA A 218 -3.53 0.51 -11.67
CA ALA A 218 -4.34 -0.18 -10.68
C ALA A 218 -5.11 -1.28 -11.41
N GLY A 219 -4.47 -2.41 -11.69
CA GLY A 219 -5.03 -3.31 -12.65
C GLY A 219 -5.40 -4.68 -12.13
N ARG A 220 -6.39 -5.24 -12.74
CA ARG A 220 -7.03 -6.54 -12.56
C ARG A 220 -6.21 -7.73 -13.08
N GLN A 221 -4.89 -7.70 -13.16
CA GLN A 221 -4.12 -8.86 -13.58
C GLN A 221 -2.90 -9.06 -12.69
N GLY A 222 -2.85 -10.26 -12.12
CA GLY A 222 -1.92 -10.68 -11.10
C GLY A 222 -0.44 -10.35 -11.35
N SER A 223 0.23 -10.12 -10.25
CA SER A 223 1.68 -10.23 -9.97
C SER A 223 2.72 -9.53 -10.86
N THR A 224 2.37 -8.84 -11.95
CA THR A 224 3.36 -8.24 -12.86
C THR A 224 3.22 -6.72 -12.99
N LEU A 225 2.54 -6.05 -12.07
CA LEU A 225 2.10 -4.66 -12.24
C LEU A 225 3.19 -3.61 -12.01
N CYS A 226 4.27 -3.94 -11.32
CA CYS A 226 5.34 -2.97 -11.03
C CYS A 226 6.41 -2.85 -12.12
N ALA A 227 6.49 -3.76 -13.09
CA ALA A 227 7.50 -3.67 -14.15
C ALA A 227 7.26 -2.54 -15.15
N GLU A 228 6.03 -2.01 -15.23
CA GLU A 228 5.68 -0.91 -16.14
C GLU A 228 5.73 0.50 -15.51
N CYS A 229 5.84 0.61 -14.20
CA CYS A 229 6.05 1.91 -13.54
C CYS A 229 7.43 2.53 -13.81
N ASN A 230 8.38 1.77 -14.37
CA ASN A 230 9.73 2.24 -14.69
C ASN A 230 9.85 3.10 -15.96
N ARG A 231 8.75 3.43 -16.64
CA ARG A 231 8.75 4.47 -17.67
C ARG A 231 8.26 5.79 -17.07
N CYS A 232 9.07 6.38 -16.22
CA CYS A 232 8.90 7.79 -15.87
C CYS A 232 9.02 8.61 -17.15
N SER A 233 7.92 9.29 -17.53
CA SER A 233 8.02 10.37 -18.51
C SER A 233 8.82 11.48 -17.82
N ARG A 234 10.02 11.77 -18.30
CA ARG A 234 10.77 12.96 -17.91
C ARG A 234 10.01 14.16 -18.45
N PHE A 235 9.68 15.09 -17.60
CA PHE A 235 9.16 16.40 -17.99
C PHE A 235 10.31 17.34 -18.26
#